data_fe345d7777ce88d4070090b6e355f8ed
#
_entry.id   fe345d7777ce88d4070090b6e355f8ed
#
_cell.length_a   1.000
_cell.length_b   1.000
_cell.length_c   1.000
_cell.angle_alpha   90.00
_cell.angle_beta   90.00
_cell.angle_gamma   90.00
#
_symmetry.space_group_name_H-M   'P 1'
#
loop_
_entity.id
_entity.type
_entity.pdbx_description
1 polymer ?
#
loop_
_entity_poly.entity_id
_entity_poly.type
_entity_poly.pdbx_seq_one_letter_code
_entity_poly.pdbx_strand_id
1 'polypeptide(L)'
;ILTACILGSSLYLSGQTSGDSIKTKYLQNRAIAFASQPDYQVSSAISTVSGAELEKTFTPNIWNTLIGRLPGFTVMQGSEEPGSFGTSYAGRGIATFTGNNAPLILIDGYQSTINHLVPEEIETVTFLKDASATAIYGLRGANGVLLVTTKRGIESPLKISFSTQVGFQQATRLPEYLRAYDFARLYNEAEANNGVKTPTYKEEDLQAYLTGSDPLYHPDIDWYDQVLRKAAPLYNFDLNFRGGNKIVKYYVMLNMLGNNGLLKRTTDLSEDTKNETYQKYNVRTNMDINVTKNFSAHVTLGLSVEDNVNPGGQNTSSLFNTLDYINPNSFPVKNPNGTYGGNTKFNNPLGMIAETGYWSYNARNLNSALRLTEKLDMITPGLSASAAIAFNSYYIGYSNKTKDFERFSITKGADEEPIYELAGGQDETLTGDESLSDQWRNTTLQAFLNYDRTFGKHQLNAMAM
;
A
#
# COMPACT_ATOMS: atom_id res chain seq x y z
N ILE A 1 10.48 -9.82 0.40
CA ILE A 1 10.05 -9.25 1.69
C ILE A 1 10.85 -7.98 1.90
N LEU A 2 10.20 -6.83 1.68
CA LEU A 2 10.79 -5.51 1.88
C LEU A 2 10.50 -5.06 3.32
N THR A 3 11.52 -4.86 4.13
CA THR A 3 11.39 -4.18 5.42
C THR A 3 12.11 -2.84 5.32
N ALA A 4 11.41 -1.75 5.59
CA ALA A 4 12.03 -0.44 5.65
C ALA A 4 12.86 -0.31 6.92
N CYS A 5 14.17 -0.12 6.82
CA CYS A 5 14.98 0.38 7.92
C CYS A 5 14.76 1.90 8.02
N ILE A 6 14.02 2.31 9.05
CA ILE A 6 13.71 3.72 9.28
C ILE A 6 14.82 4.34 10.12
N LEU A 7 15.63 5.17 9.52
CA LEU A 7 16.37 6.23 10.21
C LEU A 7 15.55 7.51 10.05
N GLY A 8 14.47 7.61 10.82
CA GLY A 8 13.62 8.78 10.84
C GLY A 8 13.85 9.61 12.08
N SER A 9 14.42 10.80 11.94
CA SER A 9 14.29 11.85 12.94
C SER A 9 12.95 12.56 12.69
N SER A 10 11.91 12.17 13.43
CA SER A 10 10.66 12.90 13.47
C SER A 10 10.83 14.12 14.41
N LEU A 11 10.86 15.30 13.84
CA LEU A 11 10.73 16.55 14.59
C LEU A 11 9.25 16.76 14.93
N TYR A 12 8.85 16.30 16.13
CA TYR A 12 7.57 16.69 16.71
C TYR A 12 7.73 18.03 17.44
N LEU A 13 7.23 19.10 16.85
CA LEU A 13 6.95 20.33 17.58
C LEU A 13 5.55 20.24 18.18
N SER A 14 5.39 19.45 19.23
CA SER A 14 4.20 19.47 20.09
C SER A 14 4.61 19.83 21.50
N GLY A 15 4.09 20.94 21.98
CA GLY A 15 4.09 21.23 23.41
C GLY A 15 3.20 20.21 24.12
N GLN A 16 3.75 19.06 24.52
CA GLN A 16 3.08 18.09 25.37
C GLN A 16 3.22 18.52 26.83
N THR A 17 2.11 18.87 27.46
CA THR A 17 1.98 18.81 28.91
C THR A 17 1.72 17.36 29.29
N SER A 18 2.73 16.71 29.85
CA SER A 18 2.62 15.39 30.46
C SER A 18 1.78 15.46 31.74
N GLY A 19 0.64 14.78 31.75
CA GLY A 19 -0.21 14.73 32.94
C GLY A 19 -1.46 13.91 32.80
N ASP A 20 -1.41 12.77 32.11
CA ASP A 20 -2.53 11.86 32.06
C ASP A 20 -2.31 10.63 32.95
N SER A 21 -2.97 10.70 34.10
CA SER A 21 -3.03 9.59 35.05
C SER A 21 -3.82 8.42 34.50
N ILE A 22 -3.54 7.25 35.03
CA ILE A 22 -4.18 5.94 34.73
C ILE A 22 -5.74 6.03 34.68
N LYS A 23 -6.36 6.98 35.36
CA LYS A 23 -7.82 7.23 35.34
C LYS A 23 -8.36 7.62 33.96
N THR A 24 -7.61 8.34 33.14
CA THR A 24 -8.04 8.79 31.80
C THR A 24 -8.15 7.63 30.82
N LYS A 25 -7.36 6.57 31.01
CA LYS A 25 -7.36 5.39 30.13
C LYS A 25 -8.69 4.60 30.18
N TYR A 26 -9.38 4.59 31.32
CA TYR A 26 -10.64 3.88 31.53
C TYR A 26 -11.90 4.69 31.16
N LEU A 27 -11.74 5.97 30.84
CA LEU A 27 -12.83 6.86 30.47
C LEU A 27 -12.92 7.07 28.95
N GLN A 28 -12.08 6.39 28.16
CA GLN A 28 -12.16 6.48 26.71
C GLN A 28 -13.43 5.80 26.23
N ASN A 29 -14.19 6.51 25.41
CA ASN A 29 -15.32 5.95 24.71
C ASN A 29 -14.84 5.11 23.52
N ARG A 30 -15.37 3.91 23.39
CA ARG A 30 -15.09 3.06 22.23
C ARG A 30 -16.26 3.09 21.27
N ALA A 31 -15.94 3.17 19.98
CA ALA A 31 -16.92 3.02 18.93
C ALA A 31 -17.41 1.57 18.91
N ILE A 32 -18.71 1.38 19.10
CA ILE A 32 -19.39 0.10 18.98
C ILE A 32 -20.58 0.32 18.08
N ALA A 33 -20.56 -0.30 16.91
CA ALA A 33 -21.62 -0.13 15.93
C ALA A 33 -21.87 1.36 15.58
N PHE A 34 -23.09 1.83 15.77
CA PHE A 34 -23.49 3.23 15.53
C PHE A 34 -23.46 4.09 16.79
N ALA A 35 -22.92 3.57 17.89
CA ALA A 35 -22.84 4.23 19.18
C ALA A 35 -21.39 4.25 19.70
N SER A 36 -21.20 5.01 20.76
CA SER A 36 -19.96 5.05 21.51
C SER A 36 -20.26 4.76 22.98
N GLN A 37 -19.54 3.83 23.58
CA GLN A 37 -19.70 3.44 24.97
C GLN A 37 -18.39 3.58 25.74
N PRO A 38 -18.42 3.97 27.03
CA PRO A 38 -17.25 3.91 27.88
C PRO A 38 -16.68 2.49 27.93
N ASP A 39 -15.36 2.37 27.95
CA ASP A 39 -14.64 1.08 27.89
C ASP A 39 -15.12 0.08 28.96
N TYR A 40 -15.41 0.57 30.16
CA TYR A 40 -15.87 -0.26 31.29
C TYR A 40 -17.30 -0.81 31.12
N GLN A 41 -18.08 -0.29 30.17
CA GLN A 41 -19.45 -0.77 29.86
C GLN A 41 -19.48 -1.74 28.68
N VAL A 42 -18.35 -1.92 27.99
CA VAL A 42 -18.26 -2.80 26.82
C VAL A 42 -18.15 -4.24 27.28
N SER A 43 -19.20 -5.04 27.08
CA SER A 43 -19.24 -6.47 27.41
C SER A 43 -18.82 -7.37 26.24
N SER A 44 -18.82 -6.84 25.01
CA SER A 44 -18.45 -7.60 23.80
C SER A 44 -16.95 -7.66 23.58
N ALA A 45 -16.49 -8.71 22.87
CA ALA A 45 -15.08 -8.89 22.54
C ALA A 45 -14.68 -7.96 21.37
N ILE A 46 -13.98 -6.89 21.68
CA ILE A 46 -13.46 -5.91 20.72
C ILE A 46 -11.96 -5.70 20.91
N SER A 47 -11.30 -5.22 19.88
CA SER A 47 -9.92 -4.73 19.93
C SER A 47 -9.85 -3.35 19.32
N THR A 48 -9.15 -2.43 19.95
CA THR A 48 -8.99 -1.06 19.46
C THR A 48 -7.53 -0.65 19.47
N VAL A 49 -7.12 0.02 18.41
CA VAL A 49 -5.82 0.70 18.30
C VAL A 49 -6.05 2.18 17.98
N SER A 50 -5.25 3.06 18.54
CA SER A 50 -5.33 4.51 18.27
C SER A 50 -4.57 4.86 17.00
N GLY A 51 -5.00 5.93 16.30
CA GLY A 51 -4.29 6.48 15.15
C GLY A 51 -2.84 6.85 15.49
N ALA A 52 -2.61 7.43 16.66
CA ALA A 52 -1.25 7.75 17.14
C ALA A 52 -0.32 6.53 17.23
N GLU A 53 -0.86 5.33 17.45
CA GLU A 53 -0.07 4.10 17.42
C GLU A 53 0.21 3.66 15.96
N LEU A 54 -0.74 3.89 15.04
CA LEU A 54 -0.58 3.59 13.62
C LEU A 54 0.47 4.51 12.97
N GLU A 55 0.47 5.78 13.32
CA GLU A 55 1.43 6.79 12.82
C GLU A 55 2.90 6.45 13.11
N LYS A 56 3.17 5.57 14.09
CA LYS A 56 4.53 5.10 14.40
C LYS A 56 5.12 4.19 13.32
N THR A 57 4.30 3.67 12.41
CA THR A 57 4.75 2.80 11.32
C THR A 57 4.75 3.58 10.02
N PHE A 58 5.92 3.89 9.52
CA PHE A 58 6.10 4.57 8.25
C PHE A 58 6.02 3.56 7.11
N THR A 59 4.91 3.55 6.39
CA THR A 59 4.65 2.62 5.28
C THR A 59 3.64 3.24 4.30
N PRO A 60 3.78 3.02 2.99
CA PRO A 60 2.79 3.45 2.01
C PRO A 60 1.50 2.61 2.08
N ASN A 61 1.56 1.41 2.64
CA ASN A 61 0.44 0.50 2.77
C ASN A 61 -0.18 0.58 4.17
N ILE A 62 -1.38 1.15 4.26
CA ILE A 62 -2.10 1.33 5.54
C ILE A 62 -2.29 0.02 6.31
N TRP A 63 -2.45 -1.11 5.62
CA TRP A 63 -2.65 -2.41 6.26
C TRP A 63 -1.46 -2.84 7.12
N ASN A 64 -0.24 -2.48 6.73
CA ASN A 64 0.96 -2.80 7.48
C ASN A 64 0.98 -2.14 8.85
N THR A 65 0.30 -1.00 9.01
CA THR A 65 0.16 -0.34 10.31
C THR A 65 -0.67 -1.14 11.31
N LEU A 66 -1.49 -2.08 10.83
CA LEU A 66 -2.36 -2.92 11.66
C LEU A 66 -1.73 -4.26 12.05
N ILE A 67 -0.59 -4.64 11.47
CA ILE A 67 0.09 -5.92 11.75
C ILE A 67 0.43 -6.00 13.23
N GLY A 68 -0.09 -7.05 13.90
CA GLY A 68 0.16 -7.32 15.31
C GLY A 68 -0.49 -6.37 16.33
N ARG A 69 -1.28 -5.38 15.89
CA ARG A 69 -1.87 -4.35 16.77
C ARG A 69 -3.32 -4.59 17.16
N LEU A 70 -4.04 -5.42 16.41
CA LEU A 70 -5.44 -5.75 16.68
C LEU A 70 -5.56 -7.26 17.03
N PRO A 71 -5.57 -7.66 18.29
CA PRO A 71 -5.76 -9.05 18.68
C PRO A 71 -7.02 -9.68 18.07
N GLY A 72 -6.84 -10.80 17.33
CA GLY A 72 -7.91 -11.48 16.61
C GLY A 72 -8.15 -10.96 15.18
N PHE A 73 -7.37 -10.01 14.72
CA PHE A 73 -7.32 -9.56 13.34
C PHE A 73 -5.93 -9.84 12.76
N THR A 74 -5.87 -10.63 11.71
CA THR A 74 -4.62 -11.01 11.05
C THR A 74 -4.47 -10.23 9.76
N VAL A 75 -3.30 -9.66 9.56
CA VAL A 75 -2.89 -9.02 8.31
C VAL A 75 -1.64 -9.74 7.84
N MET A 76 -1.64 -10.20 6.61
CA MET A 76 -0.51 -10.83 5.95
C MET A 76 -0.06 -9.94 4.79
N GLN A 77 1.17 -9.50 4.88
CA GLN A 77 1.84 -8.74 3.85
C GLN A 77 2.17 -9.64 2.68
N GLY A 78 1.74 -9.27 1.49
CA GLY A 78 2.11 -9.92 0.23
C GLY A 78 3.18 -9.13 -0.51
N SER A 79 2.83 -8.52 -1.64
CA SER A 79 3.70 -7.62 -2.37
C SER A 79 3.82 -6.25 -1.67
N GLU A 80 4.99 -5.64 -1.74
CA GLU A 80 5.25 -4.24 -1.36
C GLU A 80 5.76 -3.42 -2.56
N GLU A 81 5.52 -3.91 -3.75
CA GLU A 81 5.72 -3.14 -4.97
C GLU A 81 4.92 -1.83 -4.86
N PRO A 82 5.53 -0.67 -5.16
CA PRO A 82 4.84 0.61 -5.09
C PRO A 82 3.53 0.60 -5.87
N GLY A 83 2.42 0.89 -5.17
CA GLY A 83 1.08 0.90 -5.74
C GLY A 83 0.44 -0.48 -5.97
N SER A 84 1.16 -1.58 -5.82
CA SER A 84 0.65 -2.95 -5.97
C SER A 84 0.76 -3.75 -4.67
N PHE A 85 0.05 -3.28 -3.63
CA PHE A 85 0.12 -3.87 -2.29
C PHE A 85 -0.77 -5.11 -2.19
N GLY A 86 -0.16 -6.29 -2.32
CA GLY A 86 -0.84 -7.58 -2.21
C GLY A 86 -1.09 -8.00 -0.76
N THR A 87 -1.98 -7.32 -0.05
CA THR A 87 -2.26 -7.62 1.35
C THR A 87 -3.50 -8.49 1.49
N SER A 88 -3.41 -9.56 2.28
CA SER A 88 -4.55 -10.34 2.72
C SER A 88 -4.83 -10.15 4.21
N TYR A 89 -6.10 -10.17 4.58
CA TYR A 89 -6.51 -9.96 5.97
C TYR A 89 -7.75 -10.78 6.31
N ALA A 90 -7.85 -11.19 7.57
CA ALA A 90 -8.95 -11.98 8.08
C ALA A 90 -9.23 -11.71 9.55
N GLY A 91 -10.49 -11.82 9.95
CA GLY A 91 -10.90 -11.78 11.34
C GLY A 91 -11.00 -13.20 11.91
N ARG A 92 -10.24 -13.53 12.98
CA ARG A 92 -10.25 -14.84 13.64
C ARG A 92 -9.94 -16.04 12.74
N GLY A 93 -9.19 -15.80 11.65
CA GLY A 93 -8.81 -16.83 10.68
C GLY A 93 -9.81 -17.00 9.53
N ILE A 94 -9.64 -18.09 8.78
CA ILE A 94 -10.46 -18.43 7.61
C ILE A 94 -11.75 -19.10 8.09
N ALA A 95 -12.89 -18.52 7.75
CA ALA A 95 -14.22 -18.99 8.17
C ALA A 95 -14.99 -19.71 7.04
N THR A 96 -14.55 -19.60 5.78
CA THR A 96 -15.21 -20.20 4.63
C THR A 96 -14.20 -20.77 3.64
N PHE A 97 -14.57 -21.88 2.97
CA PHE A 97 -13.73 -22.49 1.92
C PHE A 97 -13.86 -21.79 0.56
N THR A 98 -15.00 -21.20 0.26
CA THR A 98 -15.34 -20.70 -1.08
C THR A 98 -15.71 -19.22 -1.11
N GLY A 99 -15.97 -18.64 0.06
CA GLY A 99 -16.42 -17.27 0.20
C GLY A 99 -15.30 -16.28 0.56
N ASN A 100 -15.66 -15.01 0.56
CA ASN A 100 -14.80 -13.95 1.02
C ASN A 100 -14.67 -13.98 2.55
N ASN A 101 -13.45 -14.06 3.07
CA ASN A 101 -13.14 -14.06 4.50
C ASN A 101 -12.89 -12.64 5.05
N ALA A 102 -12.96 -11.60 4.24
CA ALA A 102 -12.73 -10.23 4.68
C ALA A 102 -13.85 -9.75 5.63
N PRO A 103 -13.53 -9.07 6.71
CA PRO A 103 -14.52 -8.42 7.57
C PRO A 103 -15.19 -7.25 6.84
N LEU A 104 -16.35 -6.86 7.31
CA LEU A 104 -17.01 -5.62 6.88
C LEU A 104 -16.18 -4.42 7.36
N ILE A 105 -15.86 -3.51 6.46
CA ILE A 105 -15.09 -2.29 6.78
C ILE A 105 -16.05 -1.09 6.75
N LEU A 106 -16.07 -0.34 7.85
CA LEU A 106 -16.85 0.89 7.98
C LEU A 106 -15.93 2.05 8.36
N ILE A 107 -16.00 3.13 7.60
CA ILE A 107 -15.33 4.39 7.89
C ILE A 107 -16.40 5.41 8.32
N ASP A 108 -16.30 5.91 9.54
CA ASP A 108 -17.27 6.81 10.17
C ASP A 108 -18.73 6.32 10.08
N GLY A 109 -18.93 4.98 10.08
CA GLY A 109 -20.25 4.33 10.03
C GLY A 109 -20.75 3.99 8.62
N TYR A 110 -19.98 4.25 7.57
CA TYR A 110 -20.32 3.96 6.18
C TYR A 110 -19.38 2.94 5.58
N GLN A 111 -19.93 1.98 4.80
CA GLN A 111 -19.13 0.96 4.15
C GLN A 111 -18.17 1.59 3.13
N SER A 112 -16.89 1.25 3.25
CA SER A 112 -15.85 1.72 2.35
C SER A 112 -14.65 0.76 2.39
N THR A 113 -13.56 1.12 1.72
CA THR A 113 -12.26 0.44 1.80
C THR A 113 -11.28 1.29 2.60
N ILE A 114 -10.30 0.68 3.26
CA ILE A 114 -9.30 1.41 4.03
C ILE A 114 -8.09 1.84 3.19
N ASN A 115 -7.90 1.27 2.00
CA ASN A 115 -6.70 1.44 1.17
C ASN A 115 -6.35 2.90 0.86
N HIS A 116 -7.38 3.74 0.73
CA HIS A 116 -7.21 5.16 0.43
C HIS A 116 -6.86 6.02 1.65
N LEU A 117 -6.98 5.47 2.87
CA LEU A 117 -6.66 6.20 4.08
C LEU A 117 -5.15 6.26 4.34
N VAL A 118 -4.78 7.22 5.19
CA VAL A 118 -3.45 7.33 5.79
C VAL A 118 -3.57 7.36 7.32
N PRO A 119 -2.54 6.91 8.08
CA PRO A 119 -2.61 6.86 9.55
C PRO A 119 -2.97 8.20 10.19
N GLU A 120 -2.50 9.29 9.59
CA GLU A 120 -2.61 10.65 10.10
C GLU A 120 -4.06 11.17 10.17
N GLU A 121 -4.98 10.60 9.38
CA GLU A 121 -6.40 10.97 9.45
C GLU A 121 -7.24 10.11 10.41
N ILE A 122 -6.64 9.02 10.93
CA ILE A 122 -7.34 8.04 11.76
C ILE A 122 -7.28 8.46 13.24
N GLU A 123 -8.41 8.45 13.93
CA GLU A 123 -8.48 8.57 15.39
C GLU A 123 -8.35 7.19 16.05
N THR A 124 -9.15 6.20 15.59
CA THR A 124 -9.12 4.83 16.11
C THR A 124 -9.50 3.83 15.02
N VAL A 125 -8.95 2.60 15.15
CA VAL A 125 -9.43 1.41 14.44
C VAL A 125 -9.89 0.40 15.47
N THR A 126 -11.15 -0.04 15.37
CA THR A 126 -11.75 -1.01 16.29
C THR A 126 -12.22 -2.23 15.51
N PHE A 127 -11.79 -3.41 15.93
CA PHE A 127 -12.24 -4.68 15.37
C PHE A 127 -13.26 -5.34 16.29
N LEU A 128 -14.50 -5.51 15.81
CA LEU A 128 -15.60 -6.21 16.47
C LEU A 128 -15.48 -7.71 16.16
N LYS A 129 -15.26 -8.52 17.18
CA LYS A 129 -14.85 -9.93 17.03
C LYS A 129 -15.97 -10.93 17.20
N ASP A 130 -16.96 -10.65 18.03
CA ASP A 130 -17.99 -11.61 18.37
C ASP A 130 -19.36 -11.27 17.79
N ALA A 131 -20.26 -12.26 17.77
CA ALA A 131 -21.59 -12.11 17.23
C ALA A 131 -22.42 -11.06 17.99
N SER A 132 -22.17 -10.87 19.29
CA SER A 132 -22.88 -9.87 20.09
C SER A 132 -22.56 -8.45 19.64
N ALA A 133 -21.31 -8.20 19.24
CA ALA A 133 -20.88 -6.90 18.71
C ALA A 133 -21.26 -6.70 17.23
N THR A 134 -21.34 -7.79 16.44
CA THR A 134 -21.58 -7.70 14.99
C THR A 134 -23.01 -7.95 14.57
N ALA A 135 -23.90 -8.40 15.49
CA ALA A 135 -25.29 -8.76 15.19
C ALA A 135 -26.07 -7.67 14.46
N ILE A 136 -25.84 -6.40 14.79
CA ILE A 136 -26.49 -5.25 14.18
C ILE A 136 -26.21 -5.11 12.67
N TYR A 137 -25.12 -5.71 12.18
CA TYR A 137 -24.74 -5.71 10.77
C TYR A 137 -25.26 -6.92 10.00
N GLY A 138 -25.98 -7.84 10.69
CA GLY A 138 -26.53 -9.07 10.11
C GLY A 138 -25.43 -9.95 9.50
N LEU A 139 -25.76 -10.65 8.41
CA LEU A 139 -24.83 -11.57 7.73
C LEU A 139 -23.56 -10.89 7.22
N ARG A 140 -23.59 -9.59 6.96
CA ARG A 140 -22.41 -8.83 6.50
C ARG A 140 -21.32 -8.72 7.57
N GLY A 141 -21.71 -8.85 8.85
CA GLY A 141 -20.78 -8.85 9.98
C GLY A 141 -20.25 -10.24 10.38
N ALA A 142 -20.55 -11.30 9.61
CA ALA A 142 -20.20 -12.68 9.97
C ALA A 142 -18.69 -12.90 10.17
N ASN A 143 -17.85 -12.24 9.36
CA ASN A 143 -16.37 -12.32 9.45
C ASN A 143 -15.76 -11.25 10.40
N GLY A 144 -16.60 -10.60 11.23
CA GLY A 144 -16.22 -9.46 12.03
C GLY A 144 -16.44 -8.13 11.32
N VAL A 145 -16.24 -7.03 12.05
CA VAL A 145 -16.41 -5.67 11.52
C VAL A 145 -15.22 -4.82 11.94
N LEU A 146 -14.58 -4.16 10.97
CA LEU A 146 -13.53 -3.20 11.21
C LEU A 146 -14.11 -1.79 11.15
N LEU A 147 -14.18 -1.13 12.30
CA LEU A 147 -14.64 0.24 12.43
C LEU A 147 -13.44 1.17 12.42
N VAL A 148 -13.39 2.07 11.46
CA VAL A 148 -12.40 3.13 11.37
C VAL A 148 -13.09 4.45 11.71
N THR A 149 -12.58 5.14 12.71
CA THR A 149 -13.05 6.48 13.08
C THR A 149 -11.99 7.48 12.69
N THR A 150 -12.37 8.50 11.92
CA THR A 150 -11.45 9.55 11.48
C THR A 150 -11.39 10.69 12.51
N LYS A 151 -10.28 11.43 12.52
CA LYS A 151 -10.06 12.57 13.43
C LYS A 151 -11.09 13.66 13.18
N ARG A 152 -11.61 14.24 14.27
CA ARG A 152 -12.61 15.31 14.23
C ARG A 152 -12.10 16.56 14.90
N GLY A 153 -12.80 17.68 14.65
CA GLY A 153 -12.56 18.95 15.32
C GLY A 153 -12.78 18.86 16.83
N ILE A 154 -12.09 19.70 17.55
CA ILE A 154 -12.23 19.85 19.02
C ILE A 154 -12.51 21.32 19.37
N GLU A 155 -13.16 21.56 20.51
CA GLU A 155 -13.35 22.91 21.03
C GLU A 155 -12.02 23.40 21.61
N SER A 156 -11.24 24.08 20.77
CA SER A 156 -9.93 24.64 21.11
C SER A 156 -9.54 25.74 20.13
N PRO A 157 -8.62 26.65 20.48
CA PRO A 157 -7.95 27.48 19.50
C PRO A 157 -7.38 26.63 18.35
N LEU A 158 -7.19 27.26 17.19
CA LEU A 158 -6.58 26.60 16.04
C LEU A 158 -5.22 26.02 16.43
N LYS A 159 -5.08 24.70 16.20
CA LYS A 159 -3.81 23.96 16.25
C LYS A 159 -3.42 23.60 14.84
N ILE A 160 -2.20 23.97 14.46
CA ILE A 160 -1.58 23.59 13.19
C ILE A 160 -0.49 22.58 13.52
N SER A 161 -0.53 21.42 12.89
CA SER A 161 0.50 20.39 13.02
C SER A 161 1.06 20.09 11.65
N PHE A 162 2.36 20.13 11.52
CA PHE A 162 3.09 19.70 10.35
C PHE A 162 4.00 18.57 10.76
N SER A 163 3.94 17.47 10.03
CA SER A 163 4.87 16.36 10.18
C SER A 163 5.50 15.99 8.84
N THR A 164 6.74 15.57 8.88
CA THR A 164 7.44 15.04 7.72
C THR A 164 8.21 13.81 8.13
N GLN A 165 8.11 12.78 7.31
CA GLN A 165 8.85 11.55 7.46
C GLN A 165 9.59 11.29 6.15
N VAL A 166 10.90 11.12 6.24
CA VAL A 166 11.75 10.74 5.10
C VAL A 166 12.54 9.51 5.51
N GLY A 167 12.48 8.51 4.69
CA GLY A 167 13.16 7.25 4.93
C GLY A 167 13.71 6.65 3.66
N PHE A 168 14.44 5.56 3.83
CA PHE A 168 14.93 4.74 2.73
C PHE A 168 14.44 3.31 2.94
N GLN A 169 13.87 2.76 1.89
CA GLN A 169 13.52 1.34 1.85
C GLN A 169 14.62 0.57 1.12
N GLN A 170 14.89 -0.63 1.59
CA GLN A 170 15.84 -1.55 0.97
C GLN A 170 15.32 -2.98 1.04
N ALA A 171 15.78 -3.84 0.13
CA ALA A 171 15.49 -5.26 0.23
C ALA A 171 16.09 -5.83 1.52
N THR A 172 15.27 -6.51 2.32
CA THR A 172 15.74 -7.17 3.56
C THR A 172 16.61 -8.38 3.27
N ARG A 173 16.31 -9.05 2.16
CA ARG A 173 17.05 -10.22 1.69
C ARG A 173 16.88 -10.32 0.18
N LEU A 174 17.97 -10.52 -0.50
CA LEU A 174 18.02 -10.94 -1.90
C LEU A 174 18.56 -12.37 -1.97
N PRO A 175 18.19 -13.15 -3.00
CA PRO A 175 18.84 -14.43 -3.24
C PRO A 175 20.33 -14.22 -3.53
N GLU A 176 21.16 -15.14 -3.08
CA GLU A 176 22.57 -15.18 -3.40
C GLU A 176 22.77 -16.25 -4.50
N TYR A 177 23.19 -15.81 -5.66
CA TYR A 177 23.47 -16.69 -6.79
C TYR A 177 24.96 -16.97 -6.94
N LEU A 178 25.28 -18.11 -7.53
CA LEU A 178 26.64 -18.45 -7.86
C LEU A 178 27.21 -17.44 -8.86
N ARG A 179 28.52 -17.17 -8.74
CA ARG A 179 29.28 -16.42 -9.76
C ARG A 179 29.57 -17.36 -10.94
N ALA A 180 29.94 -16.76 -12.08
CA ALA A 180 30.09 -17.50 -13.34
C ALA A 180 31.06 -18.69 -13.26
N TYR A 181 32.19 -18.54 -12.56
CA TYR A 181 33.14 -19.63 -12.35
C TYR A 181 32.53 -20.82 -11.60
N ASP A 182 31.93 -20.56 -10.44
CA ASP A 182 31.34 -21.63 -9.64
C ASP A 182 30.14 -22.29 -10.35
N PHE A 183 29.34 -21.49 -11.06
CA PHE A 183 28.24 -21.98 -11.87
C PHE A 183 28.77 -22.93 -12.96
N ALA A 184 29.74 -22.50 -13.76
CA ALA A 184 30.31 -23.28 -14.86
C ALA A 184 30.96 -24.60 -14.36
N ARG A 185 31.70 -24.51 -13.24
CA ARG A 185 32.36 -25.66 -12.61
C ARG A 185 31.30 -26.70 -12.13
N LEU A 186 30.28 -26.27 -11.42
CA LEU A 186 29.23 -27.15 -10.91
C LEU A 186 28.33 -27.70 -12.04
N TYR A 187 28.15 -26.92 -13.10
CA TYR A 187 27.44 -27.37 -14.30
C TYR A 187 28.19 -28.55 -14.96
N ASN A 188 29.51 -28.42 -15.17
CA ASN A 188 30.35 -29.51 -15.68
C ASN A 188 30.32 -30.76 -14.76
N GLU A 189 30.33 -30.56 -13.44
CA GLU A 189 30.22 -31.66 -12.48
C GLU A 189 28.88 -32.37 -12.60
N ALA A 190 27.76 -31.63 -12.76
CA ALA A 190 26.44 -32.19 -12.98
C ALA A 190 26.36 -32.97 -14.32
N GLU A 191 26.98 -32.46 -15.39
CA GLU A 191 27.10 -33.17 -16.68
C GLU A 191 27.88 -34.48 -16.56
N ALA A 192 29.02 -34.44 -15.85
CA ALA A 192 29.83 -35.64 -15.61
C ALA A 192 29.05 -36.71 -14.82
N ASN A 193 28.29 -36.29 -13.80
CA ASN A 193 27.41 -37.19 -13.03
C ASN A 193 26.29 -37.82 -13.90
N ASN A 194 25.85 -37.10 -14.93
CA ASN A 194 24.90 -37.60 -15.93
C ASN A 194 25.55 -38.39 -17.08
N GLY A 195 26.87 -38.64 -17.01
CA GLY A 195 27.61 -39.45 -18.01
C GLY A 195 28.01 -38.69 -19.26
N VAL A 196 27.90 -37.37 -19.28
CA VAL A 196 28.41 -36.52 -20.37
C VAL A 196 29.94 -36.52 -20.32
N LYS A 197 30.58 -36.92 -21.41
CA LYS A 197 32.05 -37.08 -21.47
C LYS A 197 32.79 -35.80 -21.80
N THR A 198 32.16 -34.91 -22.54
CA THR A 198 32.76 -33.62 -22.94
C THR A 198 32.02 -32.53 -22.21
N PRO A 199 32.68 -31.83 -21.29
CA PRO A 199 32.05 -30.75 -20.52
C PRO A 199 31.66 -29.58 -21.43
N THR A 200 30.60 -28.90 -21.08
CA THR A 200 30.14 -27.69 -21.78
C THR A 200 31.17 -26.57 -21.66
N TYR A 201 31.73 -26.37 -20.45
CA TYR A 201 32.74 -25.35 -20.20
C TYR A 201 34.11 -25.98 -20.17
N LYS A 202 34.98 -25.54 -21.07
CA LYS A 202 36.40 -26.02 -21.14
C LYS A 202 37.21 -25.38 -20.02
N GLU A 203 38.44 -25.91 -19.79
CA GLU A 203 39.34 -25.35 -18.79
C GLU A 203 39.70 -23.88 -19.08
N GLU A 204 39.81 -23.50 -20.36
CA GLU A 204 40.07 -22.15 -20.81
C GLU A 204 38.94 -21.19 -20.40
N ASP A 205 37.67 -21.63 -20.55
CA ASP A 205 36.48 -20.89 -20.15
C ASP A 205 36.44 -20.71 -18.63
N LEU A 206 36.75 -21.77 -17.86
CA LEU A 206 36.82 -21.71 -16.41
C LEU A 206 37.86 -20.72 -15.93
N GLN A 207 39.03 -20.71 -16.55
CA GLN A 207 40.09 -19.75 -16.23
C GLN A 207 39.69 -18.32 -16.60
N ALA A 208 39.01 -18.11 -17.73
CA ALA A 208 38.52 -16.81 -18.12
C ALA A 208 37.48 -16.25 -17.11
N TYR A 209 36.56 -17.08 -16.65
CA TYR A 209 35.59 -16.71 -15.58
C TYR A 209 36.30 -16.42 -14.25
N LEU A 210 37.29 -17.24 -13.86
CA LEU A 210 38.02 -17.07 -12.60
C LEU A 210 38.81 -15.78 -12.55
N THR A 211 39.48 -15.44 -13.66
CA THR A 211 40.38 -14.28 -13.75
C THR A 211 39.67 -13.00 -14.21
N GLY A 212 38.48 -13.12 -14.81
CA GLY A 212 37.78 -11.99 -15.45
C GLY A 212 38.54 -11.42 -16.64
N SER A 213 39.39 -12.22 -17.30
CA SER A 213 40.28 -11.75 -18.39
C SER A 213 39.52 -11.44 -19.68
N ASP A 214 38.32 -11.99 -19.84
CA ASP A 214 37.52 -11.81 -21.05
C ASP A 214 36.03 -11.58 -20.68
N PRO A 215 35.65 -10.43 -20.13
CA PRO A 215 34.32 -10.16 -19.64
C PRO A 215 33.26 -10.04 -20.74
N LEU A 216 33.67 -9.95 -21.99
CA LEU A 216 32.77 -9.85 -23.12
C LEU A 216 32.22 -11.21 -23.53
N TYR A 217 33.08 -12.22 -23.72
CA TYR A 217 32.66 -13.57 -24.12
C TYR A 217 32.49 -14.50 -22.92
N HIS A 218 33.06 -14.13 -21.76
CA HIS A 218 32.97 -14.83 -20.49
C HIS A 218 32.41 -13.91 -19.40
N PRO A 219 31.17 -13.41 -19.54
CA PRO A 219 30.58 -12.48 -18.58
C PRO A 219 30.35 -13.13 -17.22
N ASP A 220 30.43 -12.33 -16.16
CA ASP A 220 30.07 -12.72 -14.80
C ASP A 220 29.20 -11.60 -14.18
N ILE A 221 27.88 -11.70 -14.40
CA ILE A 221 26.93 -10.66 -14.10
C ILE A 221 26.11 -11.01 -12.87
N ASP A 222 26.10 -10.09 -11.91
CA ASP A 222 25.11 -10.07 -10.84
C ASP A 222 23.86 -9.33 -11.33
N TRP A 223 22.88 -10.08 -11.80
CA TRP A 223 21.68 -9.51 -12.42
C TRP A 223 20.83 -8.72 -11.44
N TYR A 224 20.79 -9.12 -10.14
CA TYR A 224 20.07 -8.33 -9.13
C TYR A 224 20.73 -6.96 -8.91
N ASP A 225 22.07 -6.90 -8.86
CA ASP A 225 22.77 -5.61 -8.74
C ASP A 225 22.63 -4.75 -10.01
N GLN A 226 22.43 -5.36 -11.19
CA GLN A 226 22.15 -4.58 -12.41
C GLN A 226 20.79 -3.91 -12.38
N VAL A 227 19.79 -4.54 -11.81
CA VAL A 227 18.38 -4.16 -11.89
C VAL A 227 17.89 -3.39 -10.67
N LEU A 228 18.40 -3.73 -9.47
CA LEU A 228 17.94 -3.14 -8.23
C LEU A 228 18.94 -2.11 -7.68
N ARG A 229 18.42 -1.05 -7.10
CA ARG A 229 19.20 -0.12 -6.28
C ARG A 229 19.19 -0.58 -4.82
N LYS A 230 20.27 -0.28 -4.12
CA LYS A 230 20.44 -0.66 -2.71
C LYS A 230 19.42 -0.02 -1.79
N ALA A 231 18.96 1.19 -2.11
CA ALA A 231 17.97 1.90 -1.33
C ALA A 231 17.14 2.85 -2.20
N ALA A 232 15.88 3.03 -1.85
CA ALA A 232 14.94 3.91 -2.52
C ALA A 232 14.30 4.89 -1.52
N PRO A 233 14.12 6.16 -1.88
CA PRO A 233 13.50 7.13 -0.99
C PRO A 233 12.00 6.87 -0.84
N LEU A 234 11.53 7.04 0.40
CA LEU A 234 10.13 7.05 0.79
C LEU A 234 9.92 8.33 1.60
N TYR A 235 8.89 9.09 1.30
CA TYR A 235 8.60 10.34 2.00
C TYR A 235 7.10 10.53 2.22
N ASN A 236 6.77 11.16 3.35
CA ASN A 236 5.41 11.51 3.74
C ASN A 236 5.40 12.92 4.33
N PHE A 237 4.54 13.77 3.82
CA PHE A 237 4.31 15.12 4.32
C PHE A 237 2.85 15.23 4.74
N ASP A 238 2.63 15.71 5.94
CA ASP A 238 1.31 15.87 6.52
C ASP A 238 1.14 17.26 7.13
N LEU A 239 0.03 17.91 6.83
CA LEU A 239 -0.34 19.20 7.37
C LEU A 239 -1.77 19.16 7.89
N ASN A 240 -1.95 19.34 9.19
CA ASN A 240 -3.21 19.28 9.88
C ASN A 240 -3.61 20.59 10.49
N PHE A 241 -4.89 20.94 10.38
CA PHE A 241 -5.56 22.04 11.04
C PHE A 241 -6.69 21.49 11.89
N ARG A 242 -6.64 21.70 13.19
CA ARG A 242 -7.66 21.21 14.14
C ARG A 242 -8.04 22.30 15.11
N GLY A 243 -9.33 22.54 15.29
CA GLY A 243 -9.80 23.54 16.22
C GLY A 243 -11.31 23.67 16.20
N GLY A 244 -11.79 24.75 16.80
CA GLY A 244 -13.20 25.11 16.78
C GLY A 244 -13.68 25.78 18.05
N ASN A 245 -14.96 26.08 18.03
CA ASN A 245 -15.70 26.66 19.13
C ASN A 245 -17.01 25.89 19.37
N LYS A 246 -17.91 26.42 20.18
CA LYS A 246 -19.22 25.81 20.45
C LYS A 246 -20.12 25.70 19.23
N ILE A 247 -19.90 26.51 18.19
CA ILE A 247 -20.72 26.54 16.98
C ILE A 247 -20.12 25.63 15.92
N VAL A 248 -18.82 25.73 15.65
CA VAL A 248 -18.15 24.96 14.59
C VAL A 248 -16.86 24.36 15.14
N LYS A 249 -16.70 23.05 14.95
CA LYS A 249 -15.44 22.32 15.18
C LYS A 249 -14.99 21.74 13.85
N TYR A 250 -13.70 21.79 13.57
CA TYR A 250 -13.17 21.35 12.28
C TYR A 250 -11.85 20.61 12.45
N TYR A 251 -11.64 19.67 11.55
CA TYR A 251 -10.38 19.00 11.27
C TYR A 251 -10.17 19.02 9.76
N VAL A 252 -9.01 19.51 9.32
CA VAL A 252 -8.59 19.51 7.91
C VAL A 252 -7.19 18.92 7.85
N MET A 253 -6.98 17.98 6.94
CA MET A 253 -5.70 17.34 6.69
C MET A 253 -5.37 17.40 5.22
N LEU A 254 -4.11 17.69 4.92
CA LEU A 254 -3.49 17.58 3.61
C LEU A 254 -2.28 16.65 3.76
N ASN A 255 -2.24 15.60 2.96
CA ASN A 255 -1.16 14.62 3.02
C ASN A 255 -0.62 14.32 1.62
N MET A 256 0.69 14.14 1.51
CA MET A 256 1.39 13.71 0.33
C MET A 256 2.38 12.61 0.70
N LEU A 257 2.24 11.45 0.07
CA LEU A 257 3.14 10.31 0.22
C LEU A 257 3.75 9.96 -1.13
N GLY A 258 5.06 9.70 -1.16
CA GLY A 258 5.75 9.25 -2.37
C GLY A 258 6.70 8.10 -2.08
N ASN A 259 6.71 7.13 -3.00
CA ASN A 259 7.56 5.95 -2.99
C ASN A 259 8.09 5.70 -4.41
N ASN A 260 9.39 5.63 -4.56
CA ASN A 260 10.01 5.45 -5.88
C ASN A 260 10.43 4.00 -6.20
N GLY A 261 10.09 3.03 -5.33
CA GLY A 261 10.43 1.62 -5.50
C GLY A 261 11.92 1.31 -5.48
N LEU A 262 12.28 0.06 -5.77
CA LEU A 262 13.67 -0.42 -5.75
C LEU A 262 14.26 -0.69 -7.13
N LEU A 263 13.50 -0.58 -8.21
CA LEU A 263 14.07 -0.70 -9.53
C LEU A 263 15.06 0.43 -9.79
N LYS A 264 16.20 0.09 -10.39
CA LYS A 264 17.23 1.07 -10.75
C LYS A 264 16.64 2.11 -11.68
N ARG A 265 16.85 3.39 -11.33
CA ARG A 265 16.52 4.46 -12.26
C ARG A 265 17.59 4.47 -13.33
N THR A 266 17.20 4.32 -14.56
CA THR A 266 18.10 4.46 -15.69
C THR A 266 17.91 5.82 -16.37
N THR A 267 19.01 6.43 -16.77
CA THR A 267 19.02 7.65 -17.61
C THR A 267 18.90 7.30 -19.09
N ASP A 268 19.19 6.05 -19.43
CA ASP A 268 19.16 5.51 -20.80
C ASP A 268 17.79 4.88 -21.10
N LEU A 269 16.70 5.44 -20.55
CA LEU A 269 15.35 5.05 -20.93
C LEU A 269 15.07 5.46 -22.36
N SER A 270 14.41 4.59 -23.11
CA SER A 270 13.75 5.01 -24.33
C SER A 270 12.72 6.10 -24.03
N GLU A 271 12.39 6.94 -25.00
CA GLU A 271 11.36 7.99 -24.85
C GLU A 271 10.01 7.43 -24.42
N ASP A 272 9.79 6.15 -24.67
CA ASP A 272 8.57 5.41 -24.42
C ASP A 272 8.49 4.80 -23.02
N THR A 273 9.56 4.84 -22.23
CA THR A 273 9.64 4.17 -20.92
C THR A 273 9.77 5.17 -19.78
N LYS A 274 9.24 4.83 -18.61
CA LYS A 274 9.24 5.68 -17.42
C LYS A 274 9.82 4.94 -16.23
N ASN A 275 10.52 5.68 -15.36
CA ASN A 275 10.98 5.15 -14.09
C ASN A 275 9.82 4.89 -13.11
N GLU A 276 10.00 3.92 -12.22
CA GLU A 276 9.06 3.58 -11.19
C GLU A 276 8.77 4.76 -10.24
N THR A 277 7.49 5.10 -10.09
CA THR A 277 7.02 6.14 -9.17
C THR A 277 5.64 5.81 -8.63
N TYR A 278 5.44 6.03 -7.34
CA TYR A 278 4.13 6.00 -6.70
C TYR A 278 3.94 7.27 -5.89
N GLN A 279 2.82 7.94 -6.12
CA GLN A 279 2.44 9.16 -5.42
C GLN A 279 0.99 9.05 -4.96
N LYS A 280 0.74 9.47 -3.73
CA LYS A 280 -0.60 9.51 -3.14
C LYS A 280 -0.82 10.85 -2.47
N TYR A 281 -1.96 11.45 -2.78
CA TYR A 281 -2.40 12.72 -2.22
C TYR A 281 -3.73 12.50 -1.51
N ASN A 282 -3.83 12.92 -0.24
CA ASN A 282 -5.03 12.81 0.54
C ASN A 282 -5.46 14.17 1.08
N VAL A 283 -6.78 14.39 1.04
CA VAL A 283 -7.43 15.52 1.70
C VAL A 283 -8.56 14.99 2.56
N ARG A 284 -8.57 15.36 3.84
CA ARG A 284 -9.67 15.05 4.76
C ARG A 284 -10.21 16.34 5.37
N THR A 285 -11.54 16.47 5.38
CA THR A 285 -12.23 17.54 6.10
C THR A 285 -13.38 16.97 6.89
N ASN A 286 -13.36 17.16 8.21
CA ASN A 286 -14.46 16.81 9.09
C ASN A 286 -14.92 18.07 9.83
N MET A 287 -16.20 18.40 9.74
CA MET A 287 -16.80 19.57 10.36
C MET A 287 -18.02 19.15 11.17
N ASP A 288 -18.08 19.61 12.43
CA ASP A 288 -19.22 19.47 13.32
C ASP A 288 -19.79 20.85 13.57
N ILE A 289 -21.04 21.12 13.15
CA ILE A 289 -21.68 22.42 13.16
C ILE A 289 -22.93 22.36 14.03
N ASN A 290 -22.98 23.13 15.10
CA ASN A 290 -24.19 23.36 15.90
C ASN A 290 -24.92 24.56 15.32
N VAL A 291 -25.86 24.33 14.41
CA VAL A 291 -26.63 25.38 13.72
C VAL A 291 -27.54 26.11 14.69
N THR A 292 -28.17 25.34 15.58
CA THR A 292 -28.97 25.85 16.72
C THR A 292 -28.62 25.07 17.98
N LYS A 293 -29.28 25.34 19.10
CA LYS A 293 -29.12 24.55 20.33
C LYS A 293 -29.62 23.11 20.16
N ASN A 294 -30.53 22.87 19.24
CA ASN A 294 -31.17 21.57 19.01
C ASN A 294 -30.77 20.91 17.69
N PHE A 295 -30.35 21.70 16.70
CA PHE A 295 -30.03 21.24 15.37
C PHE A 295 -28.52 21.27 15.10
N SER A 296 -27.96 20.13 14.71
CA SER A 296 -26.54 20.01 14.36
C SER A 296 -26.37 19.29 13.01
N ALA A 297 -25.27 19.63 12.33
CA ALA A 297 -24.84 19.03 11.09
C ALA A 297 -23.41 18.51 11.23
N HIS A 298 -23.16 17.29 10.76
CA HIS A 298 -21.83 16.68 10.67
C HIS A 298 -21.52 16.44 9.20
N VAL A 299 -20.42 17.06 8.74
CA VAL A 299 -19.93 16.95 7.36
C VAL A 299 -18.60 16.20 7.37
N THR A 300 -18.46 15.21 6.52
CA THR A 300 -17.22 14.47 6.29
C THR A 300 -16.92 14.49 4.80
N LEU A 301 -15.70 14.85 4.44
CA LEU A 301 -15.18 14.79 3.08
C LEU A 301 -13.78 14.19 3.11
N GLY A 302 -13.57 13.14 2.33
CA GLY A 302 -12.27 12.52 2.10
C GLY A 302 -12.04 12.36 0.60
N LEU A 303 -10.90 12.81 0.12
CA LEU A 303 -10.44 12.65 -1.24
C LEU A 303 -9.07 12.00 -1.23
N SER A 304 -8.87 10.98 -2.04
CA SER A 304 -7.56 10.39 -2.31
C SER A 304 -7.34 10.30 -3.81
N VAL A 305 -6.15 10.69 -4.24
CA VAL A 305 -5.66 10.52 -5.61
C VAL A 305 -4.36 9.75 -5.53
N GLU A 306 -4.27 8.67 -6.30
CA GLU A 306 -3.08 7.83 -6.38
C GLU A 306 -2.64 7.74 -7.84
N ASP A 307 -1.37 8.04 -8.08
CA ASP A 307 -0.71 7.89 -9.36
C ASP A 307 0.43 6.90 -9.21
N ASN A 308 0.43 5.87 -10.02
CA ASN A 308 1.47 4.85 -10.07
C ASN A 308 1.97 4.65 -11.47
N VAL A 309 3.28 4.53 -11.62
CA VAL A 309 3.96 4.19 -12.88
C VAL A 309 5.04 3.17 -12.58
N ASN A 310 5.05 2.08 -13.34
CA ASN A 310 6.09 1.07 -13.29
C ASN A 310 6.71 0.92 -14.69
N PRO A 311 8.05 0.81 -14.79
CA PRO A 311 8.73 0.55 -16.03
C PRO A 311 8.46 -0.88 -16.50
N GLY A 312 8.66 -1.11 -17.81
CA GLY A 312 8.42 -2.39 -18.43
C GLY A 312 6.94 -2.64 -18.68
N GLY A 313 6.58 -2.97 -19.89
CA GLY A 313 5.21 -3.27 -20.28
C GLY A 313 4.65 -4.58 -19.72
N GLN A 314 5.39 -5.25 -18.84
CA GLN A 314 5.00 -6.48 -18.15
C GLN A 314 5.02 -6.23 -16.64
N ASN A 315 4.28 -7.04 -15.90
CA ASN A 315 4.30 -6.97 -14.44
C ASN A 315 5.70 -7.29 -13.90
N THR A 316 6.03 -6.73 -12.75
CA THR A 316 7.30 -6.91 -12.05
C THR A 316 7.61 -8.38 -11.76
N SER A 317 6.59 -9.25 -11.66
CA SER A 317 6.79 -10.69 -11.50
C SER A 317 7.52 -11.33 -12.68
N SER A 318 7.29 -10.86 -13.91
CA SER A 318 7.99 -11.33 -15.10
C SER A 318 9.49 -11.02 -15.06
N LEU A 319 9.83 -9.82 -14.60
CA LEU A 319 11.22 -9.40 -14.40
C LEU A 319 11.90 -10.28 -13.34
N PHE A 320 11.28 -10.45 -12.16
CA PHE A 320 11.86 -11.27 -11.10
C PHE A 320 11.95 -12.76 -11.49
N ASN A 321 10.99 -13.28 -12.23
CA ASN A 321 11.12 -14.65 -12.80
C ASN A 321 12.33 -14.74 -13.72
N THR A 322 12.60 -13.76 -14.56
CA THR A 322 13.80 -13.75 -15.41
C THR A 322 15.07 -13.70 -14.57
N LEU A 323 15.10 -12.84 -13.52
CA LEU A 323 16.24 -12.74 -12.61
C LEU A 323 16.54 -14.06 -11.86
N ASP A 324 15.50 -14.83 -11.53
CA ASP A 324 15.65 -16.10 -10.81
C ASP A 324 16.20 -17.24 -11.68
N TYR A 325 16.01 -17.19 -13.00
CA TYR A 325 16.41 -18.25 -13.92
C TYR A 325 17.63 -17.91 -14.78
N ILE A 326 17.99 -16.65 -14.94
CA ILE A 326 19.10 -16.24 -15.77
C ILE A 326 20.44 -16.59 -15.12
N ASN A 327 21.32 -17.23 -15.88
CA ASN A 327 22.65 -17.57 -15.39
C ASN A 327 23.58 -16.33 -15.39
N PRO A 328 24.57 -16.27 -14.49
CA PRO A 328 25.51 -15.15 -14.39
C PRO A 328 26.38 -15.00 -15.64
N ASN A 329 26.57 -16.07 -16.39
CA ASN A 329 27.41 -16.15 -17.59
C ASN A 329 26.61 -16.24 -18.91
N SER A 330 25.31 -15.86 -18.89
CA SER A 330 24.45 -16.00 -20.07
C SER A 330 24.83 -15.08 -21.23
N PHE A 331 25.12 -13.81 -20.95
CA PHE A 331 25.52 -12.78 -21.91
C PHE A 331 25.92 -11.49 -21.17
N PRO A 332 26.67 -10.56 -21.81
CA PRO A 332 26.96 -9.25 -21.24
C PRO A 332 25.67 -8.38 -21.15
N VAL A 333 25.62 -7.44 -20.21
CA VAL A 333 24.48 -6.54 -20.05
C VAL A 333 24.25 -5.72 -21.32
N LYS A 334 25.33 -5.10 -21.82
CA LYS A 334 25.34 -4.41 -23.12
C LYS A 334 26.54 -4.91 -23.93
N ASN A 335 26.34 -5.04 -25.21
CA ASN A 335 27.38 -5.34 -26.17
C ASN A 335 28.22 -4.07 -26.49
N PRO A 336 29.45 -4.20 -27.03
CA PRO A 336 30.29 -3.06 -27.38
C PRO A 336 29.68 -2.07 -28.35
N ASN A 337 28.76 -2.52 -29.21
CA ASN A 337 28.00 -1.66 -30.14
C ASN A 337 26.81 -0.94 -29.48
N GLY A 338 26.62 -1.10 -28.14
CA GLY A 338 25.53 -0.48 -27.39
C GLY A 338 24.23 -1.27 -27.34
N THR A 339 24.10 -2.34 -28.11
CA THR A 339 22.89 -3.20 -28.08
C THR A 339 22.81 -4.01 -26.77
N TYR A 340 21.61 -4.44 -26.39
CA TYR A 340 21.45 -5.32 -25.24
C TYR A 340 21.91 -6.74 -25.57
N GLY A 341 22.70 -7.32 -24.66
CA GLY A 341 23.07 -8.73 -24.72
C GLY A 341 21.83 -9.61 -24.52
N GLY A 342 21.80 -10.79 -25.15
CA GLY A 342 20.71 -11.72 -25.01
C GLY A 342 20.98 -13.06 -25.68
N ASN A 343 20.10 -14.00 -25.42
CA ASN A 343 20.07 -15.28 -26.12
C ASN A 343 18.62 -15.69 -26.42
N THR A 344 18.42 -16.83 -27.08
CA THR A 344 17.10 -17.33 -27.43
C THR A 344 16.25 -17.75 -26.21
N LYS A 345 16.89 -17.93 -25.05
CA LYS A 345 16.24 -18.45 -23.83
C LYS A 345 15.85 -17.35 -22.87
N PHE A 346 16.67 -16.31 -22.70
CA PHE A 346 16.47 -15.27 -21.69
C PHE A 346 16.46 -13.88 -22.32
N ASN A 347 15.54 -13.06 -21.85
CA ASN A 347 15.54 -11.63 -22.10
C ASN A 347 16.60 -10.94 -21.24
N ASN A 348 17.05 -9.78 -21.67
CA ASN A 348 17.95 -8.94 -20.88
C ASN A 348 17.15 -8.20 -19.81
N PRO A 349 17.41 -8.43 -18.51
CA PRO A 349 16.63 -7.80 -17.44
C PRO A 349 16.71 -6.27 -17.41
N LEU A 350 17.86 -5.67 -17.78
CA LEU A 350 17.98 -4.23 -17.87
C LEU A 350 17.21 -3.67 -19.06
N GLY A 351 17.23 -4.36 -20.21
CA GLY A 351 16.41 -4.01 -21.37
C GLY A 351 14.91 -4.11 -21.08
N MET A 352 14.50 -5.09 -20.29
CA MET A 352 13.10 -5.20 -19.83
C MET A 352 12.64 -3.97 -19.04
N ILE A 353 13.51 -3.31 -18.31
CA ILE A 353 13.16 -2.07 -17.59
C ILE A 353 13.24 -0.86 -18.50
N ALA A 354 14.22 -0.81 -19.38
CA ALA A 354 14.58 0.40 -20.12
C ALA A 354 13.84 0.57 -21.44
N GLU A 355 13.38 -0.54 -22.06
CA GLU A 355 12.91 -0.51 -23.45
C GLU A 355 11.47 -0.99 -23.62
N THR A 356 10.89 -1.76 -22.69
CA THR A 356 9.60 -2.42 -22.94
C THR A 356 8.38 -1.58 -22.65
N GLY A 357 8.52 -0.27 -22.44
CA GLY A 357 7.41 0.63 -22.16
C GLY A 357 7.13 0.79 -20.66
N TYR A 358 5.86 0.98 -20.31
CA TYR A 358 5.44 1.15 -18.91
C TYR A 358 3.98 0.76 -18.72
N TRP A 359 3.62 0.41 -17.49
CA TRP A 359 2.23 0.39 -17.07
C TRP A 359 2.00 1.41 -15.96
N SER A 360 0.82 1.98 -15.95
CA SER A 360 0.46 2.96 -14.94
C SER A 360 -1.00 2.85 -14.56
N TYR A 361 -1.34 3.30 -13.35
CA TYR A 361 -2.73 3.54 -13.01
C TYR A 361 -2.91 4.89 -12.33
N ASN A 362 -4.12 5.41 -12.47
CA ASN A 362 -4.61 6.54 -11.71
C ASN A 362 -5.87 6.12 -10.96
N ALA A 363 -5.81 6.15 -9.62
CA ALA A 363 -6.96 5.83 -8.79
C ALA A 363 -7.46 7.08 -8.06
N ARG A 364 -8.78 7.21 -7.96
CA ARG A 364 -9.45 8.33 -7.28
C ARG A 364 -10.52 7.80 -6.36
N ASN A 365 -10.49 8.24 -5.13
CA ASN A 365 -11.48 7.86 -4.13
C ASN A 365 -12.10 9.11 -3.50
N LEU A 366 -13.41 9.17 -3.49
CA LEU A 366 -14.19 10.23 -2.84
C LEU A 366 -15.11 9.60 -1.82
N ASN A 367 -14.99 10.02 -0.57
CA ASN A 367 -15.89 9.67 0.52
C ASN A 367 -16.51 10.95 1.07
N SER A 368 -17.81 11.07 1.00
CA SER A 368 -18.51 12.22 1.56
C SER A 368 -19.72 11.77 2.37
N ALA A 369 -19.98 12.43 3.47
CA ALA A 369 -21.15 12.18 4.29
C ALA A 369 -21.66 13.47 4.92
N LEU A 370 -22.99 13.54 5.01
CA LEU A 370 -23.71 14.58 5.75
C LEU A 370 -24.67 13.88 6.69
N ARG A 371 -24.58 14.18 7.99
CA ARG A 371 -25.56 13.78 9.01
C ARG A 371 -26.16 15.01 9.64
N LEU A 372 -27.47 15.07 9.64
CA LEU A 372 -28.27 16.10 10.32
C LEU A 372 -28.91 15.48 11.54
N THR A 373 -28.87 16.16 12.66
CA THR A 373 -29.43 15.68 13.92
C THR A 373 -30.26 16.78 14.56
N GLU A 374 -31.51 16.48 14.92
CA GLU A 374 -32.41 17.33 15.66
C GLU A 374 -32.72 16.72 17.02
N LYS A 375 -32.53 17.48 18.10
CA LYS A 375 -32.98 17.12 19.45
C LYS A 375 -34.47 17.42 19.58
N LEU A 376 -35.21 16.41 19.96
CA LEU A 376 -36.65 16.47 20.11
C LEU A 376 -37.09 16.56 21.59
N ASP A 377 -36.29 17.28 22.39
CA ASP A 377 -36.56 17.47 23.83
C ASP A 377 -37.93 18.11 24.09
N MET A 378 -38.50 18.79 23.08
CA MET A 378 -39.90 19.32 23.12
C MET A 378 -40.96 18.22 23.20
N ILE A 379 -40.65 17.00 22.66
CA ILE A 379 -41.55 15.85 22.71
C ILE A 379 -41.26 15.07 23.99
N THR A 380 -40.04 14.70 24.21
CA THR A 380 -39.55 14.08 25.44
C THR A 380 -38.08 14.29 25.61
N PRO A 381 -37.59 14.69 26.81
CA PRO A 381 -36.20 14.91 27.08
C PRO A 381 -35.35 13.66 26.75
N GLY A 382 -34.25 13.86 26.00
CA GLY A 382 -33.33 12.82 25.59
C GLY A 382 -33.68 12.12 24.27
N LEU A 383 -34.77 12.52 23.61
CA LEU A 383 -35.13 12.04 22.27
C LEU A 383 -34.37 12.86 21.21
N SER A 384 -33.84 12.21 20.20
CA SER A 384 -33.26 12.86 19.01
C SER A 384 -33.49 12.05 17.75
N ALA A 385 -33.68 12.73 16.63
CA ALA A 385 -33.76 12.14 15.30
C ALA A 385 -32.55 12.57 14.46
N SER A 386 -32.03 11.64 13.67
CA SER A 386 -30.94 11.94 12.75
C SER A 386 -31.25 11.34 11.38
N ALA A 387 -30.87 12.10 10.34
CA ALA A 387 -30.85 11.62 8.96
C ALA A 387 -29.44 11.79 8.41
N ALA A 388 -28.98 10.80 7.67
CA ALA A 388 -27.64 10.83 7.08
C ALA A 388 -27.66 10.34 5.64
N ILE A 389 -26.88 11.00 4.82
CA ILE A 389 -26.55 10.59 3.46
C ILE A 389 -25.03 10.47 3.34
N ALA A 390 -24.55 9.37 2.78
CA ALA A 390 -23.16 9.20 2.40
C ALA A 390 -23.07 8.82 0.94
N PHE A 391 -22.08 9.37 0.28
CA PHE A 391 -21.75 9.10 -1.12
C PHE A 391 -20.27 8.74 -1.21
N ASN A 392 -19.99 7.52 -1.65
CA ASN A 392 -18.66 7.00 -1.90
C ASN A 392 -18.52 6.70 -3.39
N SER A 393 -17.43 7.15 -3.99
CA SER A 393 -17.10 6.91 -5.39
C SER A 393 -15.64 6.49 -5.50
N TYR A 394 -15.42 5.43 -6.23
CA TYR A 394 -14.10 4.91 -6.56
C TYR A 394 -13.96 4.80 -8.07
N TYR A 395 -12.79 5.11 -8.57
CA TYR A 395 -12.40 4.99 -9.96
C TYR A 395 -10.94 4.55 -10.01
N ILE A 396 -10.62 3.60 -10.88
CA ILE A 396 -9.26 3.26 -11.25
C ILE A 396 -9.20 2.99 -12.74
N GLY A 397 -8.31 3.71 -13.42
CA GLY A 397 -8.00 3.50 -14.82
C GLY A 397 -6.54 3.06 -14.97
N TYR A 398 -6.31 2.08 -15.85
CA TYR A 398 -5.00 1.59 -16.20
C TYR A 398 -4.62 2.05 -17.59
N SER A 399 -3.35 2.34 -17.78
CA SER A 399 -2.72 2.50 -19.08
C SER A 399 -1.52 1.57 -19.13
N ASN A 400 -1.56 0.64 -20.08
CA ASN A 400 -0.48 -0.30 -20.35
C ASN A 400 0.10 0.01 -21.73
N LYS A 401 1.36 0.36 -21.76
CA LYS A 401 2.09 0.69 -22.97
C LYS A 401 3.25 -0.28 -23.10
N THR A 402 3.24 -1.09 -24.14
CA THR A 402 4.22 -2.16 -24.32
C THR A 402 4.85 -2.13 -25.70
N LYS A 403 6.11 -2.50 -25.75
CA LYS A 403 6.83 -2.83 -26.99
C LYS A 403 7.84 -3.93 -26.70
N ASP A 404 8.31 -4.63 -27.71
CA ASP A 404 9.47 -5.50 -27.62
C ASP A 404 10.74 -4.74 -27.96
N PHE A 405 11.91 -5.32 -27.71
CA PHE A 405 13.21 -4.75 -28.02
C PHE A 405 14.17 -5.82 -28.50
N GLU A 406 15.03 -5.43 -29.42
CA GLU A 406 16.05 -6.32 -29.97
C GLU A 406 17.13 -6.63 -28.95
N ARG A 407 17.58 -7.89 -28.93
CA ARG A 407 18.71 -8.38 -28.15
C ARG A 407 19.59 -9.24 -29.00
N PHE A 408 20.90 -9.10 -28.81
CA PHE A 408 21.88 -9.73 -29.67
C PHE A 408 22.80 -10.64 -28.85
N SER A 409 23.02 -11.85 -29.40
CA SER A 409 24.15 -12.67 -28.96
C SER A 409 25.43 -12.16 -29.59
N ILE A 410 26.53 -12.46 -28.89
CA ILE A 410 27.85 -12.06 -29.34
C ILE A 410 28.73 -13.31 -29.49
N THR A 411 29.41 -13.41 -30.61
CA THR A 411 30.39 -14.48 -30.88
C THR A 411 31.69 -13.88 -31.39
N LYS A 412 32.83 -14.57 -31.20
CA LYS A 412 34.11 -14.13 -31.65
C LYS A 412 34.30 -14.49 -33.12
N GLY A 413 34.52 -13.50 -33.97
CA GLY A 413 34.82 -13.69 -35.37
C GLY A 413 36.26 -14.21 -35.62
N ALA A 414 36.54 -14.61 -36.87
CA ALA A 414 37.88 -15.11 -37.28
C ALA A 414 38.97 -14.06 -37.10
N ASP A 415 38.66 -12.78 -37.22
CA ASP A 415 39.59 -11.64 -37.05
C ASP A 415 39.60 -11.08 -35.62
N GLU A 416 39.05 -11.84 -34.65
CA GLU A 416 38.87 -11.44 -33.25
C GLU A 416 37.81 -10.35 -33.06
N GLU A 417 37.20 -9.80 -34.10
CA GLU A 417 36.15 -8.82 -34.05
C GLU A 417 34.82 -9.46 -33.62
N PRO A 418 34.03 -8.78 -32.81
CA PRO A 418 32.74 -9.31 -32.35
C PRO A 418 31.71 -9.39 -33.49
N ILE A 419 31.09 -10.54 -33.63
CA ILE A 419 29.93 -10.77 -34.51
C ILE A 419 28.67 -10.70 -33.66
N TYR A 420 27.71 -9.89 -34.11
CA TYR A 420 26.43 -9.70 -33.45
C TYR A 420 25.33 -10.41 -34.24
N GLU A 421 24.61 -11.31 -33.58
CA GLU A 421 23.48 -12.03 -34.17
C GLU A 421 22.21 -11.71 -33.40
N LEU A 422 21.13 -11.40 -34.11
CA LEU A 422 19.81 -11.16 -33.49
C LEU A 422 19.37 -12.44 -32.76
N ALA A 423 19.35 -12.40 -31.44
CA ALA A 423 18.99 -13.52 -30.58
C ALA A 423 17.49 -13.56 -30.27
N GLY A 424 16.82 -12.43 -30.39
CA GLY A 424 15.38 -12.32 -30.22
C GLY A 424 14.91 -10.89 -30.01
N GLY A 425 13.60 -10.73 -29.97
CA GLY A 425 12.94 -9.45 -29.94
C GLY A 425 12.81 -8.81 -31.32
N GLN A 426 12.06 -7.72 -31.38
CA GLN A 426 11.88 -6.89 -32.54
C GLN A 426 11.83 -5.45 -32.09
N ASP A 427 12.40 -4.53 -32.88
CA ASP A 427 12.21 -3.10 -32.64
C ASP A 427 10.80 -2.71 -33.04
N GLU A 428 9.92 -2.64 -32.07
CA GLU A 428 8.50 -2.36 -32.26
C GLU A 428 8.14 -0.94 -31.82
N THR A 429 7.10 -0.42 -32.44
CA THR A 429 6.46 0.81 -31.94
C THR A 429 5.66 0.52 -30.69
N LEU A 430 5.64 1.49 -29.78
CA LEU A 430 4.87 1.40 -28.56
C LEU A 430 3.37 1.18 -28.87
N THR A 431 2.86 0.06 -28.42
CA THR A 431 1.43 -0.27 -28.48
C THR A 431 0.83 -0.20 -27.10
N GLY A 432 -0.47 0.02 -26.96
CA GLY A 432 -1.02 0.03 -25.63
C GLY A 432 -2.52 0.13 -25.57
N ASP A 433 -3.02 -0.33 -24.42
CA ASP A 433 -4.41 -0.31 -24.05
C ASP A 433 -4.64 0.65 -22.89
N GLU A 434 -5.69 1.44 -23.00
CA GLU A 434 -6.24 2.19 -21.88
C GLU A 434 -7.54 1.51 -21.45
N SER A 435 -7.60 1.12 -20.19
CA SER A 435 -8.78 0.44 -19.66
C SER A 435 -9.26 1.07 -18.35
N LEU A 436 -10.56 1.21 -18.24
CA LEU A 436 -11.22 1.38 -16.95
C LEU A 436 -11.28 0.00 -16.30
N SER A 437 -10.54 -0.20 -15.21
CA SER A 437 -10.53 -1.50 -14.53
C SER A 437 -11.67 -1.65 -13.54
N ASP A 438 -11.95 -0.61 -12.77
CA ASP A 438 -13.02 -0.63 -11.78
C ASP A 438 -13.59 0.77 -11.55
N GLN A 439 -14.90 0.83 -11.47
CA GLN A 439 -15.61 2.03 -11.05
C GLN A 439 -16.85 1.61 -10.28
N TRP A 440 -16.98 2.12 -9.06
CA TRP A 440 -18.21 1.93 -8.32
C TRP A 440 -18.64 3.22 -7.60
N ARG A 441 -19.92 3.30 -7.35
CA ARG A 441 -20.53 4.36 -6.57
C ARG A 441 -21.50 3.73 -5.59
N ASN A 442 -21.47 4.21 -4.36
CA ASN A 442 -22.36 3.75 -3.32
C ASN A 442 -22.99 4.96 -2.64
N THR A 443 -24.33 4.98 -2.62
CA THR A 443 -25.09 5.98 -1.86
C THR A 443 -25.78 5.27 -0.71
N THR A 444 -25.52 5.72 0.50
CA THR A 444 -26.11 5.19 1.72
C THR A 444 -27.01 6.24 2.35
N LEU A 445 -28.27 5.87 2.62
CA LEU A 445 -29.22 6.67 3.37
C LEU A 445 -29.49 5.98 4.69
N GLN A 446 -29.46 6.73 5.79
CA GLN A 446 -29.72 6.22 7.13
C GLN A 446 -30.61 7.20 7.87
N ALA A 447 -31.52 6.68 8.67
CA ALA A 447 -32.34 7.46 9.60
C ALA A 447 -32.29 6.80 10.97
N PHE A 448 -32.15 7.59 12.02
CA PHE A 448 -32.01 7.13 13.38
C PHE A 448 -32.99 7.87 14.29
N LEU A 449 -33.58 7.14 15.22
CA LEU A 449 -34.27 7.69 16.37
C LEU A 449 -33.52 7.21 17.62
N ASN A 450 -32.93 8.13 18.37
CA ASN A 450 -32.17 7.82 19.57
C ASN A 450 -32.90 8.37 20.79
N TYR A 451 -32.92 7.59 21.87
CA TYR A 451 -33.41 8.00 23.16
C TYR A 451 -32.35 7.71 24.22
N ASP A 452 -31.86 8.75 24.90
CA ASP A 452 -30.87 8.65 25.98
C ASP A 452 -31.34 9.49 27.17
N ARG A 453 -31.74 8.80 28.24
CA ARG A 453 -32.24 9.48 29.43
C ARG A 453 -31.89 8.74 30.70
N THR A 454 -31.52 9.51 31.73
CA THR A 454 -31.29 9.02 33.09
C THR A 454 -32.51 9.26 33.97
N PHE A 455 -33.00 8.20 34.61
CA PHE A 455 -34.09 8.22 35.56
C PHE A 455 -33.54 7.83 36.95
N GLY A 456 -33.22 8.80 37.78
CA GLY A 456 -32.60 8.55 39.07
C GLY A 456 -31.24 7.84 38.90
N LYS A 457 -31.16 6.56 39.27
CA LYS A 457 -29.94 5.73 39.13
C LYS A 457 -29.94 4.88 37.86
N HIS A 458 -31.00 4.91 37.04
CA HIS A 458 -31.13 4.09 35.86
C HIS A 458 -30.91 4.93 34.60
N GLN A 459 -30.04 4.51 33.71
CA GLN A 459 -29.85 5.10 32.40
C GLN A 459 -30.47 4.20 31.35
N LEU A 460 -31.37 4.75 30.55
CA LEU A 460 -31.99 4.07 29.43
C LEU A 460 -31.44 4.64 28.14
N ASN A 461 -30.86 3.77 27.32
CA ASN A 461 -30.33 4.09 26.01
C ASN A 461 -31.00 3.17 24.99
N ALA A 462 -31.67 3.74 24.00
CA ALA A 462 -32.37 3.01 22.95
C ALA A 462 -32.12 3.67 21.60
N MET A 463 -32.00 2.85 20.55
CA MET A 463 -31.82 3.31 19.18
C MET A 463 -32.71 2.47 18.26
N ALA A 464 -33.39 3.15 17.34
CA ALA A 464 -34.01 2.55 16.17
C ALA A 464 -33.37 3.13 14.90
N MET A 465 -33.11 2.27 13.92
CA MET A 465 -32.51 2.62 12.64
C MET A 465 -33.36 2.07 11.50
#